data_b1c235f2b6a06d35fe92a30d465491e8
#
_entry.id   b1c235f2b6a06d35fe92a30d465491e8
#
_cell.length_a   1.000
_cell.length_b   1.000
_cell.length_c   1.000
_cell.angle_alpha   90.00
_cell.angle_beta   90.00
_cell.angle_gamma   90.00
#
_symmetry.space_group_name_H-M   'P 1'
#
loop_
_entity.id
_entity.type
_entity.pdbx_description
1 polymer ?
#
loop_
_entity_poly.entity_id
_entity_poly.type
_entity_poly.pdbx_seq_one_letter_code
_entity_poly.pdbx_strand_id
1 'polypeptide(L)'
;MQSNLVIFPNAEAAKNSTQTEERTITKYERAEEQFLELLAIEDLDNKLDANPVRGSEFEQTLSMAIGAAYGNDRSDEQAHRFLQRILYRINRLKLFWYDDLQNYTNERSLYLYSCRDQIETAWQQWELAQIDVAALQQLDVKHALIERASADLNPPLSESSRYIREEMTEAGYRHLLAIGSFDGLVEGSRLCYVLGGAANEVQCTLVRVLIEEYGNGRLSRKHSTFFAQMLAEFGMNTEPEGYFDLVPWQVLAAANHNFLTTDRKRYFLRYSGALTYFEVAGPAAYKNYLAAAQRLELSEAAMGYWELHIREDERHGRWMLDDVVLSLAERYPNDAWELLLGYDQEKLMGDRAADAVVRSIREAE
;
A
#
# COMPACT_ATOMS: atom_id res chain seq x y z
N MET A 1 -12.06 -5.51 -39.36
CA MET A 1 -12.77 -4.38 -38.76
C MET A 1 -11.70 -3.53 -38.09
N GLN A 2 -11.55 -2.31 -38.58
CA GLN A 2 -10.43 -1.41 -38.22
C GLN A 2 -10.62 -0.86 -36.81
N SER A 3 -9.63 -1.03 -35.96
CA SER A 3 -9.55 -0.41 -34.65
C SER A 3 -9.16 1.07 -34.80
N ASN A 4 -10.06 1.96 -34.45
CA ASN A 4 -9.79 3.40 -34.38
C ASN A 4 -8.96 3.72 -33.12
N LEU A 5 -7.73 4.08 -33.35
CA LEU A 5 -6.88 4.75 -32.36
C LEU A 5 -7.49 6.14 -32.08
N VAL A 6 -7.95 6.38 -30.87
CA VAL A 6 -8.38 7.72 -30.45
C VAL A 6 -7.15 8.50 -30.01
N ILE A 7 -6.67 9.37 -30.89
CA ILE A 7 -5.65 10.37 -30.58
C ILE A 7 -6.36 11.54 -29.90
N PHE A 8 -6.00 11.85 -28.65
CA PHE A 8 -6.47 13.05 -27.97
C PHE A 8 -5.81 14.30 -28.56
N PRO A 9 -6.55 15.39 -28.85
CA PRO A 9 -5.99 16.60 -29.42
C PRO A 9 -5.20 17.40 -28.39
N ASN A 10 -4.02 17.86 -28.81
CA ASN A 10 -3.22 18.87 -28.14
C ASN A 10 -4.05 20.13 -27.83
N ALA A 11 -4.07 20.53 -26.57
CA ALA A 11 -4.56 21.83 -26.15
C ALA A 11 -3.47 22.87 -26.43
N GLU A 12 -3.50 23.52 -27.61
CA GLU A 12 -2.90 24.84 -27.84
C GLU A 12 -3.86 25.88 -27.28
N ALA A 13 -3.52 26.50 -26.16
CA ALA A 13 -3.91 27.89 -25.90
C ALA A 13 -3.22 28.50 -24.68
N ALA A 14 -2.73 29.68 -24.90
CA ALA A 14 -2.26 30.69 -23.97
C ALA A 14 -0.74 30.75 -23.75
N LYS A 15 -0.08 31.43 -24.71
CA LYS A 15 1.18 32.16 -24.46
C LYS A 15 0.91 33.27 -23.44
N ASN A 16 1.22 33.00 -22.17
CA ASN A 16 1.55 34.06 -21.22
C ASN A 16 2.97 33.80 -20.74
N SER A 17 3.83 34.77 -20.98
CA SER A 17 5.21 34.85 -20.57
C SER A 17 5.30 34.87 -19.03
N THR A 18 5.43 33.71 -18.39
CA THR A 18 5.96 33.54 -17.06
C THR A 18 7.25 32.77 -17.22
N GLN A 19 8.34 33.32 -16.69
CA GLN A 19 9.61 32.63 -16.55
C GLN A 19 9.36 31.26 -15.94
N THR A 20 9.50 30.22 -16.73
CA THR A 20 9.59 28.86 -16.27
C THR A 20 10.92 28.78 -15.53
N GLU A 21 10.91 28.86 -14.21
CA GLU A 21 12.02 28.38 -13.40
C GLU A 21 12.27 26.94 -13.84
N GLU A 22 13.41 26.66 -14.46
CA GLU A 22 13.85 25.31 -14.76
C GLU A 22 13.92 24.55 -13.43
N ARG A 23 12.94 23.72 -13.16
CA ARG A 23 12.92 22.84 -11.98
C ARG A 23 14.16 21.96 -12.06
N THR A 24 15.13 22.19 -11.22
CA THR A 24 16.35 21.37 -11.11
C THR A 24 15.93 19.96 -10.68
N ILE A 25 16.09 19.00 -11.57
CA ILE A 25 15.82 17.57 -11.27
C ILE A 25 16.77 17.12 -10.16
N THR A 26 16.21 16.56 -9.10
CA THR A 26 16.98 16.05 -7.96
C THR A 26 17.77 14.80 -8.35
N LYS A 27 18.79 14.45 -7.54
CA LYS A 27 19.56 13.19 -7.74
C LYS A 27 18.66 11.94 -7.70
N TYR A 28 17.61 11.95 -6.86
CA TYR A 28 16.70 10.82 -6.70
C TYR A 28 15.70 10.71 -7.86
N GLU A 29 15.19 11.85 -8.36
CA GLU A 29 14.33 11.86 -9.57
C GLU A 29 15.10 11.31 -10.78
N ARG A 30 16.35 11.72 -10.97
CA ARG A 30 17.21 11.18 -12.04
C ARG A 30 17.45 9.68 -11.88
N ALA A 31 17.72 9.23 -10.66
CA ALA A 31 17.94 7.80 -10.41
C ALA A 31 16.65 6.98 -10.61
N GLU A 32 15.47 7.52 -10.31
CA GLU A 32 14.19 6.87 -10.62
C GLU A 32 13.98 6.78 -12.14
N GLU A 33 14.30 7.81 -12.92
CA GLU A 33 14.27 7.76 -14.37
C GLU A 33 15.21 6.69 -14.93
N GLN A 34 16.45 6.63 -14.44
CA GLN A 34 17.41 5.58 -14.80
C GLN A 34 16.89 4.17 -14.47
N PHE A 35 16.22 4.03 -13.31
CA PHE A 35 15.64 2.75 -12.93
C PHE A 35 14.49 2.34 -13.86
N LEU A 36 13.64 3.28 -14.29
CA LEU A 36 12.58 3.00 -15.26
C LEU A 36 13.13 2.60 -16.62
N GLU A 37 14.24 3.21 -17.04
CA GLU A 37 14.97 2.78 -18.24
C GLU A 37 15.53 1.36 -18.11
N LEU A 38 16.09 1.01 -16.93
CA LEU A 38 16.56 -0.35 -16.67
C LEU A 38 15.41 -1.36 -16.69
N LEU A 39 14.30 -1.03 -16.05
CA LEU A 39 13.10 -1.87 -15.97
C LEU A 39 12.53 -2.19 -17.37
N ALA A 40 12.65 -1.26 -18.32
CA ALA A 40 12.16 -1.41 -19.69
C ALA A 40 13.10 -2.22 -20.59
N ILE A 41 14.30 -2.63 -20.12
CA ILE A 41 15.24 -3.40 -20.92
C ILE A 41 14.77 -4.84 -21.01
N GLU A 42 14.51 -5.32 -22.20
CA GLU A 42 14.28 -6.75 -22.44
C GLU A 42 15.54 -7.56 -22.06
N ASP A 43 15.37 -8.66 -21.29
CA ASP A 43 16.45 -9.52 -20.81
C ASP A 43 17.52 -8.76 -20.00
N LEU A 44 17.04 -8.00 -19.00
CA LEU A 44 17.85 -7.08 -18.20
C LEU A 44 19.13 -7.71 -17.64
N ASP A 45 19.04 -8.91 -17.03
CA ASP A 45 20.16 -9.55 -16.36
C ASP A 45 21.32 -9.81 -17.36
N ASN A 46 21.06 -10.42 -18.52
CA ASN A 46 22.08 -10.66 -19.54
C ASN A 46 22.65 -9.35 -20.12
N LYS A 47 21.83 -8.30 -20.22
CA LYS A 47 22.30 -6.99 -20.71
C LYS A 47 23.22 -6.29 -19.70
N LEU A 48 22.96 -6.44 -18.42
CA LEU A 48 23.83 -5.92 -17.36
C LEU A 48 25.11 -6.73 -17.24
N ASP A 49 25.06 -8.06 -17.35
CA ASP A 49 26.26 -8.93 -17.38
C ASP A 49 27.20 -8.55 -18.53
N ALA A 50 26.63 -8.23 -19.70
CA ALA A 50 27.42 -7.78 -20.86
C ALA A 50 27.96 -6.33 -20.72
N ASN A 51 27.34 -5.50 -19.91
CA ASN A 51 27.75 -4.10 -19.64
C ASN A 51 27.42 -3.67 -18.20
N PRO A 52 28.23 -4.04 -17.21
CA PRO A 52 27.98 -3.72 -15.80
C PRO A 52 27.95 -2.22 -15.47
N VAL A 53 28.56 -1.38 -16.30
CA VAL A 53 28.58 0.08 -16.07
C VAL A 53 27.18 0.68 -16.19
N ARG A 54 26.29 0.03 -16.93
CA ARG A 54 24.93 0.56 -17.21
C ARG A 54 24.07 0.74 -15.97
N GLY A 55 24.27 -0.09 -14.93
CA GLY A 55 23.53 0.01 -13.66
C GLY A 55 24.25 0.81 -12.57
N SER A 56 25.56 1.09 -12.75
CA SER A 56 26.43 1.52 -11.65
C SER A 56 26.05 2.86 -11.01
N GLU A 57 25.57 3.83 -11.79
CA GLU A 57 25.15 5.14 -11.26
C GLU A 57 23.87 5.01 -10.41
N PHE A 58 22.90 4.23 -10.88
CA PHE A 58 21.70 3.90 -10.11
C PHE A 58 22.04 3.16 -8.82
N GLU A 59 22.89 2.12 -8.86
CA GLU A 59 23.31 1.35 -7.69
C GLU A 59 24.02 2.21 -6.64
N GLN A 60 24.88 3.13 -7.08
CA GLN A 60 25.53 4.06 -6.19
C GLN A 60 24.50 4.96 -5.49
N THR A 61 23.51 5.49 -6.24
CA THR A 61 22.44 6.33 -5.67
C THR A 61 21.55 5.52 -4.75
N LEU A 62 21.23 4.27 -5.10
CA LEU A 62 20.46 3.34 -4.27
C LEU A 62 21.15 3.12 -2.91
N SER A 63 22.45 2.80 -2.93
CA SER A 63 23.25 2.57 -1.71
C SER A 63 23.30 3.83 -0.83
N MET A 64 23.51 5.01 -1.43
CA MET A 64 23.48 6.28 -0.69
C MET A 64 22.12 6.58 -0.09
N ALA A 65 21.05 6.30 -0.82
CA ALA A 65 19.68 6.49 -0.34
C ALA A 65 19.34 5.59 0.84
N ILE A 66 19.76 4.31 0.79
CA ILE A 66 19.59 3.36 1.90
C ILE A 66 20.28 3.90 3.18
N GLY A 67 21.50 4.40 3.06
CA GLY A 67 22.20 5.00 4.19
C GLY A 67 21.54 6.28 4.71
N ALA A 68 20.98 7.11 3.83
CA ALA A 68 20.31 8.36 4.18
C ALA A 68 18.92 8.14 4.82
N ALA A 69 18.18 7.13 4.36
CA ALA A 69 16.82 6.84 4.85
C ALA A 69 16.86 6.01 6.15
N TYR A 70 17.72 4.99 6.23
CA TYR A 70 17.69 3.97 7.28
C TYR A 70 18.94 3.94 8.16
N GLY A 71 19.89 4.86 7.96
CA GLY A 71 21.07 5.00 8.83
C GLY A 71 20.75 5.69 10.16
N ASN A 72 21.68 5.59 11.10
CA ASN A 72 21.46 5.87 12.54
C ASN A 72 21.13 7.33 12.92
N ASP A 73 21.34 8.34 12.06
CA ASP A 73 21.30 9.73 12.51
C ASP A 73 20.37 10.70 11.77
N ARG A 74 19.79 10.33 10.65
CA ARG A 74 18.88 11.21 9.89
C ARG A 74 17.91 10.41 9.03
N SER A 75 16.62 10.69 9.19
CA SER A 75 15.59 10.24 8.28
C SER A 75 15.45 11.26 7.13
N ASP A 76 15.98 10.94 5.95
CA ASP A 76 15.82 11.77 4.74
C ASP A 76 14.53 11.39 4.02
N GLU A 77 13.52 12.25 4.09
CA GLU A 77 12.19 12.06 3.47
C GLU A 77 12.28 11.80 1.96
N GLN A 78 13.20 12.44 1.25
CA GLN A 78 13.38 12.23 -0.19
C GLN A 78 13.99 10.86 -0.48
N ALA A 79 14.92 10.42 0.37
CA ALA A 79 15.51 9.09 0.26
C ALA A 79 14.46 8.00 0.54
N HIS A 80 13.62 8.16 1.60
CA HIS A 80 12.49 7.25 1.84
C HIS A 80 11.55 7.20 0.64
N ARG A 81 11.13 8.35 0.10
CA ARG A 81 10.26 8.41 -1.07
C ARG A 81 10.86 7.67 -2.26
N PHE A 82 12.12 7.95 -2.59
CA PHE A 82 12.82 7.26 -3.68
C PHE A 82 12.83 5.74 -3.49
N LEU A 83 13.28 5.26 -2.33
CA LEU A 83 13.39 3.83 -2.04
C LEU A 83 12.05 3.12 -2.08
N GLN A 84 10.99 3.71 -1.49
CA GLN A 84 9.68 3.11 -1.48
C GLN A 84 9.04 3.09 -2.88
N ARG A 85 9.33 4.08 -3.74
CA ARG A 85 8.90 4.08 -5.14
C ARG A 85 9.62 3.00 -5.95
N ILE A 86 10.95 2.89 -5.83
CA ILE A 86 11.72 1.82 -6.49
C ILE A 86 11.20 0.44 -6.04
N LEU A 87 11.05 0.24 -4.75
CA LEU A 87 10.56 -1.02 -4.19
C LEU A 87 9.16 -1.37 -4.71
N TYR A 88 8.24 -0.40 -4.75
CA TYR A 88 6.90 -0.60 -5.30
C TYR A 88 6.94 -1.01 -6.77
N ARG A 89 7.74 -0.34 -7.60
CA ARG A 89 7.84 -0.68 -9.03
C ARG A 89 8.35 -2.10 -9.27
N ILE A 90 9.25 -2.59 -8.42
CA ILE A 90 9.69 -4.00 -8.47
C ILE A 90 8.55 -4.93 -8.01
N ASN A 91 7.89 -4.61 -6.91
CA ASN A 91 6.82 -5.42 -6.34
C ASN A 91 5.58 -5.47 -7.25
N ARG A 92 5.29 -4.37 -7.95
CA ARG A 92 4.17 -4.27 -8.89
C ARG A 92 4.24 -5.32 -10.00
N LEU A 93 5.42 -5.76 -10.41
CA LEU A 93 5.60 -6.84 -11.41
C LEU A 93 4.97 -8.17 -10.98
N LYS A 94 4.61 -8.33 -9.72
CA LYS A 94 3.91 -9.52 -9.21
C LYS A 94 2.39 -9.47 -9.44
N LEU A 95 1.83 -8.31 -9.77
CA LEU A 95 0.42 -8.11 -10.05
C LEU A 95 0.20 -7.86 -11.54
N PHE A 96 -0.81 -8.51 -12.10
CA PHE A 96 -1.15 -8.33 -13.52
C PHE A 96 -2.20 -7.23 -13.70
N TRP A 97 -1.86 -6.23 -14.51
CA TRP A 97 -2.70 -5.05 -14.74
C TRP A 97 -3.49 -5.09 -16.05
N TYR A 98 -3.47 -6.22 -16.78
CA TYR A 98 -4.06 -6.35 -18.11
C TYR A 98 -3.51 -5.33 -19.13
N ASP A 99 -2.28 -4.91 -18.93
CA ASP A 99 -1.48 -4.07 -19.82
C ASP A 99 -0.59 -4.91 -20.77
N ASP A 100 0.38 -4.29 -21.43
CA ASP A 100 1.27 -5.00 -22.35
C ASP A 100 2.11 -6.06 -21.58
N LEU A 101 2.06 -7.30 -22.08
CA LEU A 101 2.81 -8.42 -21.50
C LEU A 101 4.33 -8.20 -21.50
N GLN A 102 4.85 -7.35 -22.39
CA GLN A 102 6.26 -6.97 -22.41
C GLN A 102 6.69 -6.24 -21.12
N ASN A 103 5.76 -5.61 -20.41
CA ASN A 103 6.05 -4.97 -19.12
C ASN A 103 6.47 -5.96 -18.03
N TYR A 104 6.23 -7.27 -18.22
CA TYR A 104 6.54 -8.33 -17.25
C TYR A 104 7.76 -9.18 -17.60
N THR A 105 8.50 -8.84 -18.67
CA THR A 105 9.68 -9.63 -19.10
C THR A 105 10.75 -9.77 -18.01
N ASN A 106 10.83 -8.78 -17.11
CA ASN A 106 11.81 -8.74 -16.01
C ASN A 106 11.21 -9.14 -14.64
N GLU A 107 10.01 -9.75 -14.57
CA GLU A 107 9.39 -10.15 -13.30
C GLU A 107 10.25 -11.10 -12.45
N ARG A 108 11.19 -11.82 -13.09
CA ARG A 108 12.12 -12.78 -12.45
C ARG A 108 13.58 -12.33 -12.48
N SER A 109 13.87 -11.08 -12.82
CA SER A 109 15.22 -10.54 -12.88
C SER A 109 15.94 -10.67 -11.53
N LEU A 110 17.13 -11.25 -11.53
CA LEU A 110 17.98 -11.36 -10.35
C LEU A 110 18.52 -10.00 -9.91
N TYR A 111 18.77 -9.11 -10.87
CA TYR A 111 19.17 -7.74 -10.59
C TYR A 111 18.08 -6.99 -9.80
N LEU A 112 16.83 -7.02 -10.26
CA LEU A 112 15.70 -6.39 -9.56
C LEU A 112 15.46 -7.04 -8.19
N TYR A 113 15.62 -8.37 -8.11
CA TYR A 113 15.55 -9.07 -6.83
C TYR A 113 16.62 -8.59 -5.84
N SER A 114 17.86 -8.40 -6.32
CA SER A 114 18.96 -7.89 -5.49
C SER A 114 18.69 -6.46 -4.99
N CYS A 115 18.21 -5.56 -5.86
CA CYS A 115 17.81 -4.21 -5.47
C CYS A 115 16.72 -4.24 -4.40
N ARG A 116 15.69 -5.06 -4.59
CA ARG A 116 14.61 -5.26 -3.64
C ARG A 116 15.11 -5.73 -2.28
N ASP A 117 15.96 -6.77 -2.26
CA ASP A 117 16.47 -7.37 -1.03
C ASP A 117 17.33 -6.39 -0.22
N GLN A 118 18.14 -5.57 -0.88
CA GLN A 118 18.91 -4.50 -0.23
C GLN A 118 18.01 -3.48 0.46
N ILE A 119 16.96 -3.00 -0.23
CA ILE A 119 16.01 -2.02 0.32
C ILE A 119 15.24 -2.66 1.48
N GLU A 120 14.62 -3.83 1.26
CA GLU A 120 13.78 -4.52 2.25
C GLU A 120 14.57 -4.85 3.53
N THR A 121 15.83 -5.30 3.41
CA THR A 121 16.66 -5.64 4.56
C THR A 121 16.94 -4.43 5.44
N ALA A 122 17.39 -3.32 4.86
CA ALA A 122 17.69 -2.10 5.62
C ALA A 122 16.41 -1.47 6.19
N TRP A 123 15.36 -1.42 5.39
CA TRP A 123 14.07 -0.88 5.79
C TRP A 123 13.45 -1.68 6.94
N GLN A 124 13.42 -3.01 6.86
CA GLN A 124 12.86 -3.85 7.93
C GLN A 124 13.66 -3.74 9.22
N GLN A 125 14.97 -3.61 9.17
CA GLN A 125 15.78 -3.34 10.35
C GLN A 125 15.38 -2.01 11.00
N TRP A 126 15.18 -0.97 10.21
CA TRP A 126 14.76 0.34 10.69
C TRP A 126 13.33 0.32 11.27
N GLU A 127 12.38 -0.39 10.64
CA GLU A 127 11.00 -0.53 11.16
C GLU A 127 11.00 -1.32 12.48
N LEU A 128 11.69 -2.45 12.54
CA LEU A 128 11.73 -3.29 13.72
C LEU A 128 12.43 -2.64 14.91
N ALA A 129 13.35 -1.70 14.68
CA ALA A 129 13.97 -0.94 15.75
C ALA A 129 12.98 -0.01 16.52
N GLN A 130 11.79 0.21 15.97
CA GLN A 130 10.74 1.03 16.58
C GLN A 130 9.77 0.20 17.45
N ILE A 131 9.91 -1.14 17.46
CA ILE A 131 9.03 -2.07 18.18
C ILE A 131 9.87 -2.88 19.18
N ASP A 132 9.43 -2.97 20.43
CA ASP A 132 10.07 -3.83 21.41
C ASP A 132 9.72 -5.30 21.17
N VAL A 133 10.42 -5.91 20.21
CA VAL A 133 10.21 -7.32 19.84
C VAL A 133 10.46 -8.26 21.02
N ALA A 134 11.42 -7.93 21.89
CA ALA A 134 11.74 -8.76 23.06
C ALA A 134 10.57 -8.77 24.07
N ALA A 135 9.89 -7.64 24.24
CA ALA A 135 8.69 -7.57 25.06
C ALA A 135 7.54 -8.40 24.44
N LEU A 136 7.34 -8.33 23.11
CA LEU A 136 6.29 -9.13 22.44
C LEU A 136 6.46 -10.64 22.65
N GLN A 137 7.69 -11.12 22.66
CA GLN A 137 8.01 -12.54 22.87
C GLN A 137 7.68 -13.06 24.27
N GLN A 138 7.41 -12.18 25.24
CA GLN A 138 7.09 -12.53 26.62
C GLN A 138 5.57 -12.50 26.92
N LEU A 139 4.76 -12.03 25.96
CA LEU A 139 3.32 -11.88 26.17
C LEU A 139 2.56 -13.20 25.98
N ASP A 140 1.42 -13.32 26.67
CA ASP A 140 0.37 -14.26 26.28
C ASP A 140 -0.25 -13.74 24.97
N VAL A 141 0.12 -14.36 23.86
CA VAL A 141 -0.21 -13.88 22.51
C VAL A 141 -1.72 -13.80 22.30
N LYS A 142 -2.48 -14.79 22.75
CA LYS A 142 -3.94 -14.78 22.56
C LYS A 142 -4.60 -13.65 23.33
N HIS A 143 -4.24 -13.51 24.60
CA HIS A 143 -4.76 -12.43 25.44
C HIS A 143 -4.41 -11.07 24.86
N ALA A 144 -3.16 -10.87 24.47
CA ALA A 144 -2.67 -9.63 23.90
C ALA A 144 -3.31 -9.28 22.55
N LEU A 145 -3.66 -10.27 21.70
CA LEU A 145 -4.41 -10.03 20.45
C LEU A 145 -5.84 -9.57 20.73
N ILE A 146 -6.52 -10.21 21.68
CA ILE A 146 -7.89 -9.85 22.08
C ILE A 146 -7.94 -8.43 22.66
N GLU A 147 -6.98 -8.07 23.51
CA GLU A 147 -6.88 -6.71 24.09
C GLU A 147 -6.68 -5.65 23.00
N ARG A 148 -5.74 -5.89 22.05
CA ARG A 148 -5.46 -4.99 20.93
C ARG A 148 -6.69 -4.82 20.04
N ALA A 149 -7.28 -5.92 19.62
CA ALA A 149 -8.47 -5.89 18.78
C ALA A 149 -9.63 -5.13 19.47
N SER A 150 -9.85 -5.36 20.76
CA SER A 150 -10.87 -4.65 21.52
C SER A 150 -10.62 -3.14 21.60
N ALA A 151 -9.36 -2.72 21.73
CA ALA A 151 -8.99 -1.32 21.77
C ALA A 151 -9.17 -0.64 20.39
N ASP A 152 -8.85 -1.35 19.30
CA ASP A 152 -8.85 -0.80 17.94
C ASP A 152 -10.20 -0.89 17.23
N LEU A 153 -11.19 -1.61 17.78
CA LEU A 153 -12.57 -1.57 17.27
C LEU A 153 -13.22 -0.17 17.37
N ASN A 154 -12.92 0.58 18.43
CA ASN A 154 -13.44 1.93 18.65
C ASN A 154 -12.35 2.81 19.30
N PRO A 155 -11.29 3.13 18.56
CA PRO A 155 -10.20 3.93 19.09
C PRO A 155 -10.66 5.38 19.37
N PRO A 156 -10.01 6.08 20.31
CA PRO A 156 -10.24 7.50 20.49
C PRO A 156 -9.89 8.26 19.20
N LEU A 157 -10.65 9.32 18.90
CA LEU A 157 -10.38 10.16 17.73
C LEU A 157 -9.00 10.79 17.82
N SER A 158 -8.10 10.45 16.89
CA SER A 158 -6.83 11.12 16.68
C SER A 158 -7.04 12.53 16.11
N GLU A 159 -6.00 13.37 16.12
CA GLU A 159 -6.04 14.69 15.48
C GLU A 159 -6.33 14.56 13.97
N SER A 160 -5.65 13.63 13.29
CA SER A 160 -5.85 13.35 11.88
C SER A 160 -7.29 12.89 11.57
N SER A 161 -7.86 11.99 12.39
CA SER A 161 -9.24 11.54 12.23
C SER A 161 -10.24 12.66 12.47
N ARG A 162 -9.99 13.55 13.43
CA ARG A 162 -10.84 14.71 13.70
C ARG A 162 -10.84 15.69 12.55
N TYR A 163 -9.67 16.03 12.02
CA TYR A 163 -9.54 16.89 10.84
C TYR A 163 -10.34 16.34 9.65
N ILE A 164 -10.15 15.07 9.32
CA ILE A 164 -10.89 14.42 8.21
C ILE A 164 -12.40 14.58 8.43
N ARG A 165 -12.87 14.22 9.61
CA ARG A 165 -14.29 14.17 9.93
C ARG A 165 -14.96 15.56 9.97
N GLU A 166 -14.27 16.56 10.54
CA GLU A 166 -14.87 17.83 10.95
C GLU A 166 -14.45 19.02 10.08
N GLU A 167 -13.26 18.99 9.47
CA GLU A 167 -12.65 20.17 8.84
C GLU A 167 -12.42 20.02 7.33
N MET A 168 -12.00 18.81 6.88
CA MET A 168 -11.61 18.56 5.48
C MET A 168 -12.66 19.07 4.49
N THR A 169 -12.21 19.79 3.45
CA THR A 169 -13.07 20.33 2.38
C THR A 169 -13.39 19.26 1.31
N GLU A 170 -14.24 19.59 0.33
CA GLU A 170 -14.46 18.72 -0.84
C GLU A 170 -13.17 18.55 -1.66
N ALA A 171 -12.35 19.60 -1.77
CA ALA A 171 -11.06 19.50 -2.44
C ALA A 171 -10.12 18.51 -1.71
N GLY A 172 -10.08 18.58 -0.38
CA GLY A 172 -9.37 17.62 0.46
C GLY A 172 -9.92 16.21 0.32
N TYR A 173 -11.24 16.05 0.24
CA TYR A 173 -11.86 14.74 0.02
C TYR A 173 -11.44 14.14 -1.34
N ARG A 174 -11.43 14.94 -2.41
CA ARG A 174 -10.92 14.50 -3.73
C ARG A 174 -9.43 14.12 -3.65
N HIS A 175 -8.63 14.86 -2.89
CA HIS A 175 -7.22 14.54 -2.69
C HIS A 175 -7.04 13.23 -1.90
N LEU A 176 -7.87 13.01 -0.87
CA LEU A 176 -7.94 11.72 -0.15
C LEU A 176 -8.25 10.57 -1.10
N LEU A 177 -9.26 10.71 -1.96
CA LEU A 177 -9.61 9.68 -2.94
C LEU A 177 -8.47 9.44 -3.95
N ALA A 178 -7.79 10.49 -4.39
CA ALA A 178 -6.64 10.36 -5.30
C ALA A 178 -5.52 9.51 -4.68
N ILE A 179 -5.14 9.78 -3.42
CA ILE A 179 -4.14 8.97 -2.70
C ILE A 179 -4.68 7.56 -2.44
N GLY A 180 -5.93 7.44 -1.96
CA GLY A 180 -6.56 6.16 -1.62
C GLY A 180 -6.75 5.24 -2.84
N SER A 181 -6.82 5.79 -4.06
CA SER A 181 -6.96 5.01 -5.30
C SER A 181 -5.79 4.05 -5.52
N PHE A 182 -4.64 4.37 -4.97
CA PHE A 182 -3.44 3.54 -5.05
C PHE A 182 -3.65 2.12 -4.52
N ASP A 183 -4.43 1.96 -3.46
CA ASP A 183 -4.79 0.66 -2.90
C ASP A 183 -6.24 0.26 -3.22
N GLY A 184 -7.19 1.18 -3.13
CA GLY A 184 -8.61 0.90 -3.29
C GLY A 184 -9.02 0.36 -4.66
N LEU A 185 -8.24 0.64 -5.72
CA LEU A 185 -8.47 0.07 -7.05
C LEU A 185 -7.94 -1.37 -7.22
N VAL A 186 -7.08 -1.84 -6.30
CA VAL A 186 -6.39 -3.14 -6.40
C VAL A 186 -6.48 -3.99 -5.12
N GLU A 187 -7.28 -3.57 -4.16
CA GLU A 187 -7.45 -4.24 -2.88
C GLU A 187 -7.77 -5.73 -3.00
N GLY A 188 -7.41 -6.50 -1.97
CA GLY A 188 -7.57 -7.95 -1.94
C GLY A 188 -6.58 -8.72 -2.82
N SER A 189 -5.93 -8.08 -3.81
CA SER A 189 -5.07 -8.75 -4.80
C SER A 189 -3.90 -9.48 -4.16
N ARG A 190 -3.28 -8.89 -3.14
CA ARG A 190 -2.08 -9.45 -2.49
C ARG A 190 -2.42 -10.65 -1.59
N LEU A 191 -3.64 -10.74 -1.07
CA LEU A 191 -4.11 -11.89 -0.29
C LEU A 191 -3.99 -13.21 -1.09
N CYS A 192 -4.11 -13.15 -2.43
CA CYS A 192 -3.96 -14.31 -3.30
C CYS A 192 -2.62 -15.05 -3.11
N TYR A 193 -1.54 -14.34 -2.75
CA TYR A 193 -0.20 -14.95 -2.60
C TYR A 193 -0.06 -15.88 -1.40
N VAL A 194 -0.90 -15.73 -0.37
CA VAL A 194 -0.86 -16.56 0.83
C VAL A 194 -1.80 -17.76 0.77
N LEU A 195 -2.67 -17.82 -0.23
CA LEU A 195 -3.70 -18.86 -0.34
C LEU A 195 -3.23 -20.15 -1.02
N GLY A 196 -2.04 -20.16 -1.64
CA GLY A 196 -1.47 -21.35 -2.25
C GLY A 196 -0.93 -22.32 -1.20
N GLY A 197 -1.31 -23.59 -1.28
CA GLY A 197 -0.78 -24.64 -0.41
C GLY A 197 -1.83 -25.65 0.08
N ALA A 198 -1.51 -26.33 1.19
CA ALA A 198 -2.41 -27.32 1.78
C ALA A 198 -3.61 -26.63 2.47
N ALA A 199 -4.80 -27.17 2.22
CA ALA A 199 -6.03 -26.66 2.81
C ALA A 199 -6.13 -26.97 4.32
N ASN A 200 -6.66 -25.99 5.05
CA ASN A 200 -7.05 -26.10 6.46
C ASN A 200 -8.11 -25.03 6.77
N GLU A 201 -8.62 -24.99 8.00
CA GLU A 201 -9.67 -24.06 8.42
C GLU A 201 -9.24 -22.59 8.25
N VAL A 202 -8.00 -22.24 8.61
CA VAL A 202 -7.46 -20.88 8.47
C VAL A 202 -7.44 -20.46 6.99
N GLN A 203 -6.95 -21.33 6.09
CA GLN A 203 -6.98 -21.06 4.67
C GLN A 203 -8.40 -20.85 4.15
N CYS A 204 -9.37 -21.68 4.61
CA CYS A 204 -10.77 -21.52 4.22
C CYS A 204 -11.34 -20.17 4.67
N THR A 205 -10.99 -19.68 5.84
CA THR A 205 -11.40 -18.35 6.32
C THR A 205 -10.79 -17.24 5.47
N LEU A 206 -9.49 -17.30 5.16
CA LEU A 206 -8.83 -16.33 4.28
C LEU A 206 -9.42 -16.31 2.86
N VAL A 207 -9.76 -17.49 2.31
CA VAL A 207 -10.46 -17.60 1.03
C VAL A 207 -11.84 -16.96 1.10
N ARG A 208 -12.55 -17.13 2.22
CA ARG A 208 -13.87 -16.53 2.43
C ARG A 208 -13.80 -15.00 2.43
N VAL A 209 -12.82 -14.40 3.12
CA VAL A 209 -12.55 -12.96 3.04
C VAL A 209 -12.30 -12.56 1.59
N LEU A 210 -11.36 -13.23 0.88
CA LEU A 210 -11.06 -12.92 -0.51
C LEU A 210 -12.29 -13.00 -1.43
N ILE A 211 -13.14 -14.01 -1.27
CA ILE A 211 -14.35 -14.16 -2.08
C ILE A 211 -15.31 -12.97 -1.90
N GLU A 212 -15.44 -12.46 -0.66
CA GLU A 212 -16.27 -11.29 -0.39
C GLU A 212 -15.64 -10.02 -0.97
N GLU A 213 -14.32 -9.81 -0.83
CA GLU A 213 -13.58 -8.73 -1.49
C GLU A 213 -13.80 -8.72 -3.01
N TYR A 214 -13.87 -9.90 -3.61
CA TYR A 214 -14.13 -10.07 -5.04
C TYR A 214 -15.62 -10.14 -5.38
N GLY A 215 -16.50 -9.64 -4.50
CA GLY A 215 -17.94 -9.51 -4.75
C GLY A 215 -18.63 -10.84 -5.03
N ASN A 216 -18.15 -11.94 -4.42
CA ASN A 216 -18.61 -13.30 -4.69
C ASN A 216 -18.52 -13.66 -6.19
N GLY A 217 -17.44 -13.25 -6.86
CA GLY A 217 -17.18 -13.49 -8.28
C GLY A 217 -17.98 -12.57 -9.23
N ARG A 218 -18.53 -11.47 -8.73
CA ARG A 218 -19.28 -10.50 -9.53
C ARG A 218 -18.56 -9.16 -9.56
N LEU A 219 -18.02 -8.77 -10.71
CA LEU A 219 -17.27 -7.51 -10.86
C LEU A 219 -18.05 -6.30 -10.34
N SER A 220 -19.37 -6.21 -10.57
CA SER A 220 -20.21 -5.12 -10.07
C SER A 220 -20.34 -5.05 -8.54
N ARG A 221 -19.85 -6.07 -7.82
CA ARG A 221 -19.84 -6.16 -6.37
C ARG A 221 -18.43 -6.24 -5.79
N LYS A 222 -17.39 -6.26 -6.62
CA LYS A 222 -16.01 -6.21 -6.18
C LYS A 222 -15.77 -4.86 -5.49
N HIS A 223 -15.11 -4.87 -4.36
CA HIS A 223 -14.91 -3.67 -3.55
C HIS A 223 -14.21 -2.56 -4.35
N SER A 224 -13.17 -2.87 -5.10
CA SER A 224 -12.50 -1.90 -5.98
C SER A 224 -13.42 -1.27 -7.04
N THR A 225 -14.53 -1.92 -7.43
CA THR A 225 -15.52 -1.31 -8.33
C THR A 225 -16.27 -0.15 -7.66
N PHE A 226 -16.56 -0.26 -6.36
CA PHE A 226 -17.16 0.85 -5.60
C PHE A 226 -16.17 2.00 -5.46
N PHE A 227 -14.87 1.71 -5.27
CA PHE A 227 -13.86 2.78 -5.26
C PHE A 227 -13.76 3.49 -6.61
N ALA A 228 -13.74 2.74 -7.71
CA ALA A 228 -13.77 3.32 -9.06
C ALA A 228 -15.03 4.17 -9.31
N GLN A 229 -16.19 3.77 -8.78
CA GLN A 229 -17.42 4.56 -8.86
C GLN A 229 -17.29 5.88 -8.09
N MET A 230 -16.69 5.88 -6.89
CA MET A 230 -16.43 7.13 -6.15
C MET A 230 -15.55 8.09 -6.97
N LEU A 231 -14.46 7.61 -7.56
CA LEU A 231 -13.60 8.43 -8.42
C LEU A 231 -14.38 8.98 -9.62
N ALA A 232 -15.16 8.14 -10.30
CA ALA A 232 -15.93 8.51 -11.47
C ALA A 232 -16.99 9.58 -11.17
N GLU A 233 -17.63 9.53 -9.98
CA GLU A 233 -18.59 10.54 -9.53
C GLU A 233 -17.99 11.95 -9.52
N PHE A 234 -16.71 12.05 -9.21
CA PHE A 234 -15.96 13.31 -9.25
C PHE A 234 -15.28 13.60 -10.59
N GLY A 235 -15.47 12.77 -11.61
CA GLY A 235 -14.76 12.88 -12.89
C GLY A 235 -13.25 12.66 -12.77
N MET A 236 -12.82 11.92 -11.76
CA MET A 236 -11.42 11.61 -11.50
C MET A 236 -10.96 10.38 -12.33
N ASN A 237 -9.63 10.26 -12.51
CA ASN A 237 -9.04 9.09 -13.18
C ASN A 237 -9.29 7.82 -12.38
N THR A 238 -9.79 6.78 -13.04
CA THR A 238 -10.11 5.47 -12.44
C THR A 238 -9.08 4.38 -12.78
N GLU A 239 -8.01 4.75 -13.49
CA GLU A 239 -6.94 3.81 -13.80
C GLU A 239 -6.05 3.55 -12.57
N PRO A 240 -5.62 2.32 -12.34
CA PRO A 240 -4.62 2.01 -11.31
C PRO A 240 -3.38 2.89 -11.48
N GLU A 241 -2.82 3.35 -10.38
CA GLU A 241 -1.64 4.24 -10.36
C GLU A 241 -1.85 5.64 -11.02
N GLY A 242 -3.08 6.01 -11.40
CA GLY A 242 -3.37 7.30 -12.05
C GLY A 242 -2.97 8.53 -11.22
N TYR A 243 -2.77 8.34 -9.91
CA TYR A 243 -2.33 9.38 -8.96
C TYR A 243 -1.06 9.01 -8.20
N PHE A 244 -0.23 8.11 -8.74
CA PHE A 244 0.96 7.58 -8.07
C PHE A 244 1.91 8.67 -7.54
N ASP A 245 2.04 9.79 -8.24
CA ASP A 245 2.93 10.88 -7.84
C ASP A 245 2.45 11.66 -6.60
N LEU A 246 1.15 11.58 -6.27
CA LEU A 246 0.57 12.18 -5.07
C LEU A 246 0.73 11.29 -3.84
N VAL A 247 1.06 10.00 -4.02
CA VAL A 247 1.09 9.03 -2.92
C VAL A 247 2.30 9.29 -1.99
N PRO A 248 2.08 9.59 -0.70
CA PRO A 248 3.16 9.72 0.28
C PRO A 248 3.96 8.43 0.41
N TRP A 249 5.27 8.53 0.69
CA TRP A 249 6.10 7.35 0.85
C TRP A 249 5.63 6.43 1.99
N GLN A 250 4.98 6.96 3.00
CA GLN A 250 4.43 6.20 4.12
C GLN A 250 3.31 5.26 3.67
N VAL A 251 2.48 5.70 2.72
CA VAL A 251 1.44 4.85 2.09
C VAL A 251 2.09 3.79 1.19
N LEU A 252 3.11 4.18 0.41
CA LEU A 252 3.90 3.22 -0.38
C LEU A 252 4.57 2.17 0.50
N ALA A 253 5.09 2.57 1.67
CA ALA A 253 5.70 1.66 2.64
C ALA A 253 4.69 0.61 3.15
N ALA A 254 3.47 1.01 3.51
CA ALA A 254 2.42 0.06 3.92
C ALA A 254 2.11 -0.96 2.80
N ALA A 255 1.95 -0.51 1.56
CA ALA A 255 1.75 -1.40 0.42
C ALA A 255 2.95 -2.33 0.18
N ASN A 256 4.18 -1.83 0.26
CA ASN A 256 5.40 -2.63 0.12
C ASN A 256 5.56 -3.64 1.26
N HIS A 257 5.14 -3.30 2.48
CA HIS A 257 5.12 -4.23 3.61
C HIS A 257 4.15 -5.39 3.38
N ASN A 258 2.98 -5.09 2.81
CA ASN A 258 2.03 -6.12 2.43
C ASN A 258 2.61 -7.04 1.34
N PHE A 259 3.30 -6.53 0.32
CA PHE A 259 4.02 -7.37 -0.65
C PHE A 259 5.11 -8.23 0.02
N LEU A 260 5.92 -7.66 0.90
CA LEU A 260 6.97 -8.39 1.61
C LEU A 260 6.41 -9.56 2.40
N THR A 261 5.35 -9.33 3.16
CA THR A 261 4.78 -10.32 4.08
C THR A 261 3.95 -11.38 3.37
N THR A 262 3.32 -11.05 2.23
CA THR A 262 2.57 -12.02 1.41
C THR A 262 3.47 -12.88 0.52
N ASP A 263 4.57 -12.34 -0.01
CA ASP A 263 5.47 -13.04 -0.90
C ASP A 263 6.36 -14.09 -0.17
N ARG A 264 6.72 -13.83 1.08
CA ARG A 264 7.62 -14.67 1.86
C ARG A 264 6.86 -15.52 2.85
N LYS A 265 6.75 -16.82 2.61
CA LYS A 265 6.04 -17.78 3.49
C LYS A 265 6.51 -17.75 4.95
N ARG A 266 7.78 -17.39 5.20
CA ARG A 266 8.31 -17.20 6.56
C ARG A 266 7.55 -16.13 7.35
N TYR A 267 6.94 -15.15 6.67
CA TYR A 267 6.20 -14.05 7.29
C TYR A 267 4.68 -14.28 7.32
N PHE A 268 4.21 -15.50 7.08
CA PHE A 268 2.77 -15.79 7.05
C PHE A 268 2.04 -15.40 8.36
N LEU A 269 2.65 -15.66 9.53
CA LEU A 269 2.07 -15.24 10.81
C LEU A 269 2.04 -13.71 10.94
N ARG A 270 3.12 -13.04 10.57
CA ARG A 270 3.20 -11.58 10.57
C ARG A 270 2.15 -10.96 9.65
N TYR A 271 2.01 -11.48 8.43
CA TYR A 271 0.93 -11.08 7.53
C TYR A 271 -0.46 -11.27 8.12
N SER A 272 -0.70 -12.42 8.75
CA SER A 272 -2.00 -12.70 9.36
C SER A 272 -2.33 -11.73 10.49
N GLY A 273 -1.35 -11.37 11.32
CA GLY A 273 -1.48 -10.32 12.33
C GLY A 273 -1.78 -8.95 11.73
N ALA A 274 -1.05 -8.57 10.69
CA ALA A 274 -1.23 -7.30 9.96
C ALA A 274 -2.63 -7.20 9.34
N LEU A 275 -3.07 -8.24 8.63
CA LEU A 275 -4.41 -8.28 8.05
C LEU A 275 -5.49 -8.23 9.13
N THR A 276 -5.27 -8.86 10.29
CA THR A 276 -6.22 -8.77 11.42
C THR A 276 -6.37 -7.35 11.93
N TYR A 277 -5.26 -6.59 12.07
CA TYR A 277 -5.34 -5.18 12.42
C TYR A 277 -6.15 -4.39 11.39
N PHE A 278 -5.85 -4.58 10.11
CA PHE A 278 -6.53 -3.88 9.02
C PHE A 278 -8.05 -4.10 9.05
N GLU A 279 -8.49 -5.35 9.17
CA GLU A 279 -9.92 -5.71 9.21
C GLU A 279 -10.62 -5.26 10.51
N VAL A 280 -9.91 -5.19 11.63
CA VAL A 280 -10.45 -4.74 12.91
C VAL A 280 -10.55 -3.22 13.00
N ALA A 281 -9.51 -2.50 12.59
CA ALA A 281 -9.39 -1.05 12.70
C ALA A 281 -10.03 -0.30 11.52
N GLY A 282 -10.12 -0.93 10.35
CA GLY A 282 -10.67 -0.36 9.12
C GLY A 282 -12.03 0.32 9.29
N PRO A 283 -13.04 -0.34 9.88
CA PRO A 283 -14.36 0.26 10.08
C PRO A 283 -14.34 1.59 10.84
N ALA A 284 -13.45 1.75 11.82
CA ALA A 284 -13.33 3.01 12.57
C ALA A 284 -12.76 4.14 11.69
N ALA A 285 -11.78 3.85 10.82
CA ALA A 285 -11.24 4.80 9.86
C ALA A 285 -12.29 5.18 8.80
N TYR A 286 -12.98 4.21 8.22
CA TYR A 286 -14.01 4.44 7.20
C TYR A 286 -15.22 5.23 7.73
N LYS A 287 -15.58 5.09 9.00
CA LYS A 287 -16.60 5.93 9.66
C LYS A 287 -16.23 7.43 9.65
N ASN A 288 -14.93 7.78 9.72
CA ASN A 288 -14.48 9.16 9.63
C ASN A 288 -14.60 9.71 8.19
N TYR A 289 -14.25 8.91 7.18
CA TYR A 289 -14.40 9.27 5.77
C TYR A 289 -15.88 9.42 5.38
N LEU A 290 -16.71 8.48 5.83
CA LEU A 290 -18.16 8.55 5.63
C LEU A 290 -18.77 9.81 6.28
N ALA A 291 -18.38 10.12 7.52
CA ALA A 291 -18.86 11.32 8.21
C ALA A 291 -18.43 12.62 7.48
N ALA A 292 -17.21 12.66 6.92
CA ALA A 292 -16.77 13.76 6.08
C ALA A 292 -17.63 13.89 4.82
N ALA A 293 -17.88 12.79 4.10
CA ALA A 293 -18.69 12.77 2.90
C ALA A 293 -20.14 13.24 3.18
N GLN A 294 -20.74 12.78 4.29
CA GLN A 294 -22.07 13.20 4.73
C GLN A 294 -22.12 14.69 5.09
N ARG A 295 -21.12 15.21 5.83
CA ARG A 295 -21.02 16.65 6.17
C ARG A 295 -20.86 17.52 4.93
N LEU A 296 -20.19 17.02 3.90
CA LEU A 296 -20.03 17.69 2.60
C LEU A 296 -21.23 17.51 1.69
N GLU A 297 -22.30 16.82 2.13
CA GLU A 297 -23.51 16.55 1.36
C GLU A 297 -23.25 15.85 0.02
N LEU A 298 -22.25 14.95 0.00
CA LEU A 298 -21.89 14.19 -1.20
C LEU A 298 -22.92 13.12 -1.54
N SER A 299 -22.96 12.69 -2.80
CA SER A 299 -23.90 11.67 -3.27
C SER A 299 -23.62 10.29 -2.65
N GLU A 300 -24.62 9.39 -2.68
CA GLU A 300 -24.44 7.99 -2.27
C GLU A 300 -23.30 7.29 -3.07
N ALA A 301 -23.14 7.62 -4.35
CA ALA A 301 -22.08 7.08 -5.19
C ALA A 301 -20.68 7.51 -4.71
N ALA A 302 -20.57 8.73 -4.15
CA ALA A 302 -19.33 9.28 -3.64
C ALA A 302 -18.90 8.70 -2.27
N MET A 303 -19.72 7.88 -1.62
CA MET A 303 -19.45 7.32 -0.28
C MET A 303 -19.69 5.81 -0.17
N GLY A 304 -20.19 5.17 -1.21
CA GLY A 304 -20.64 3.77 -1.16
C GLY A 304 -19.55 2.75 -0.82
N TYR A 305 -18.28 3.06 -1.15
CA TYR A 305 -17.15 2.22 -0.76
C TYR A 305 -16.95 2.20 0.77
N TRP A 306 -17.07 3.34 1.45
CA TRP A 306 -16.93 3.41 2.90
C TRP A 306 -18.07 2.66 3.60
N GLU A 307 -19.30 2.83 3.14
CA GLU A 307 -20.47 2.13 3.70
C GLU A 307 -20.35 0.60 3.54
N LEU A 308 -19.84 0.16 2.39
CA LEU A 308 -19.60 -1.25 2.13
C LEU A 308 -18.61 -1.83 3.16
N HIS A 309 -17.43 -1.21 3.31
CA HIS A 309 -16.38 -1.67 4.19
C HIS A 309 -16.78 -1.62 5.68
N ILE A 310 -17.46 -0.57 6.14
CA ILE A 310 -17.97 -0.51 7.51
C ILE A 310 -18.83 -1.75 7.83
N ARG A 311 -19.65 -2.19 6.88
CA ARG A 311 -20.55 -3.35 7.06
C ARG A 311 -19.82 -4.69 6.96
N GLU A 312 -18.92 -4.83 5.98
CA GLU A 312 -18.26 -6.11 5.70
C GLU A 312 -17.11 -6.38 6.69
N ASP A 313 -16.27 -5.39 6.97
CA ASP A 313 -15.06 -5.55 7.79
C ASP A 313 -15.40 -5.78 9.27
N GLU A 314 -16.56 -5.33 9.78
CA GLU A 314 -17.02 -5.75 11.12
C GLU A 314 -17.15 -7.27 11.25
N ARG A 315 -17.42 -7.96 10.15
CA ARG A 315 -17.48 -9.42 10.09
C ARG A 315 -16.10 -10.02 9.80
N HIS A 316 -15.35 -9.45 8.87
CA HIS A 316 -14.00 -9.89 8.53
C HIS A 316 -13.07 -9.79 9.75
N GLY A 317 -13.12 -8.69 10.51
CA GLY A 317 -12.34 -8.51 11.72
C GLY A 317 -12.58 -9.63 12.77
N ARG A 318 -13.84 -10.05 12.94
CA ARG A 318 -14.15 -11.18 13.83
C ARG A 318 -13.57 -12.49 13.30
N TRP A 319 -13.71 -12.78 12.00
CA TRP A 319 -13.15 -13.99 11.42
C TRP A 319 -11.62 -14.00 11.48
N MET A 320 -10.99 -12.87 11.23
CA MET A 320 -9.54 -12.77 11.33
C MET A 320 -9.06 -12.97 12.76
N LEU A 321 -9.76 -12.40 13.76
CA LEU A 321 -9.40 -12.61 15.16
C LEU A 321 -9.66 -14.07 15.58
N ASP A 322 -10.90 -14.54 15.48
CA ASP A 322 -11.34 -15.79 16.10
C ASP A 322 -10.86 -17.02 15.32
N ASP A 323 -11.03 -17.01 13.99
CA ASP A 323 -10.81 -18.19 13.15
C ASP A 323 -9.39 -18.24 12.55
N VAL A 324 -8.68 -17.09 12.48
CA VAL A 324 -7.34 -17.04 11.89
C VAL A 324 -6.28 -16.89 12.96
N VAL A 325 -6.13 -15.73 13.60
CA VAL A 325 -4.92 -15.50 14.43
C VAL A 325 -4.94 -16.26 15.75
N LEU A 326 -6.09 -16.44 16.42
CA LEU A 326 -6.16 -17.26 17.62
C LEU A 326 -5.89 -18.74 17.32
N SER A 327 -6.37 -19.25 16.17
CA SER A 327 -6.08 -20.62 15.71
C SER A 327 -4.61 -20.80 15.32
N LEU A 328 -4.00 -19.80 14.69
CA LEU A 328 -2.57 -19.82 14.36
C LEU A 328 -1.68 -19.74 15.61
N ALA A 329 -2.09 -18.97 16.63
CA ALA A 329 -1.35 -18.90 17.90
C ALA A 329 -1.30 -20.26 18.59
N GLU A 330 -2.38 -21.06 18.53
CA GLU A 330 -2.38 -22.42 19.04
C GLU A 330 -1.49 -23.38 18.25
N ARG A 331 -1.50 -23.23 16.93
CA ARG A 331 -0.77 -24.10 16.00
C ARG A 331 0.73 -23.85 16.00
N TYR A 332 1.16 -22.61 16.24
CA TYR A 332 2.55 -22.17 16.19
C TYR A 332 2.99 -21.49 17.51
N PRO A 333 2.92 -22.18 18.65
CA PRO A 333 3.11 -21.53 19.96
C PRO A 333 4.49 -20.87 20.14
N ASN A 334 5.53 -21.39 19.47
CA ASN A 334 6.88 -20.82 19.54
C ASN A 334 7.09 -19.58 18.67
N ASP A 335 6.30 -19.43 17.62
CA ASP A 335 6.39 -18.32 16.65
C ASP A 335 5.19 -17.38 16.74
N ALA A 336 4.22 -17.64 17.63
CA ALA A 336 2.97 -16.90 17.73
C ALA A 336 3.16 -15.37 17.97
N TRP A 337 4.25 -14.97 18.61
CA TRP A 337 4.61 -13.57 18.81
C TRP A 337 4.73 -12.78 17.48
N GLU A 338 5.00 -13.46 16.36
CA GLU A 338 4.99 -12.84 15.02
C GLU A 338 3.60 -12.33 14.62
N LEU A 339 2.52 -12.88 15.16
CA LEU A 339 1.16 -12.35 14.98
C LEU A 339 1.02 -10.98 15.64
N LEU A 340 1.53 -10.83 16.87
CA LEU A 340 1.55 -9.54 17.57
C LEU A 340 2.45 -8.53 16.84
N LEU A 341 3.61 -8.98 16.40
CA LEU A 341 4.52 -8.12 15.64
C LEU A 341 3.86 -7.61 14.36
N GLY A 342 3.16 -8.46 13.62
CA GLY A 342 2.45 -8.06 12.41
C GLY A 342 1.35 -7.05 12.70
N TYR A 343 0.57 -7.30 13.75
CA TYR A 343 -0.50 -6.40 14.20
C TYR A 343 0.04 -5.02 14.59
N ASP A 344 1.08 -4.98 15.44
CA ASP A 344 1.66 -3.73 15.94
C ASP A 344 2.42 -2.97 14.86
N GLN A 345 3.10 -3.68 13.95
CA GLN A 345 3.81 -3.07 12.83
C GLN A 345 2.83 -2.43 11.83
N GLU A 346 1.75 -3.12 11.48
CA GLU A 346 0.72 -2.57 10.60
C GLU A 346 0.06 -1.34 11.20
N LYS A 347 -0.26 -1.37 12.51
CA LYS A 347 -0.77 -0.21 13.23
C LYS A 347 0.19 0.98 13.18
N LEU A 348 1.47 0.77 13.51
CA LEU A 348 2.49 1.83 13.49
C LEU A 348 2.62 2.45 12.09
N MET A 349 2.63 1.61 11.06
CA MET A 349 2.75 2.07 9.67
C MET A 349 1.47 2.75 9.19
N GLY A 350 0.31 2.23 9.57
CA GLY A 350 -1.00 2.80 9.28
C GLY A 350 -1.20 4.19 9.89
N ASP A 351 -0.84 4.36 11.17
CA ASP A 351 -0.90 5.66 11.85
C ASP A 351 0.00 6.69 11.14
N ARG A 352 1.24 6.29 10.80
CA ARG A 352 2.20 7.14 10.07
C ARG A 352 1.69 7.50 8.67
N ALA A 353 1.06 6.56 7.98
CA ALA A 353 0.46 6.80 6.67
C ALA A 353 -0.74 7.75 6.76
N ALA A 354 -1.63 7.58 7.74
CA ALA A 354 -2.77 8.46 7.97
C ALA A 354 -2.33 9.91 8.23
N ASP A 355 -1.32 10.12 9.07
CA ASP A 355 -0.75 11.44 9.32
C ASP A 355 -0.12 12.07 8.06
N ALA A 356 0.54 11.26 7.23
CA ALA A 356 1.12 11.74 5.97
C ALA A 356 0.03 12.12 4.96
N VAL A 357 -1.06 11.36 4.88
CA VAL A 357 -2.21 11.67 4.03
C VAL A 357 -2.85 13.00 4.46
N VAL A 358 -3.07 13.20 5.75
CA VAL A 358 -3.66 14.46 6.26
C VAL A 358 -2.74 15.65 6.00
N ARG A 359 -1.42 15.51 6.17
CA ARG A 359 -0.48 16.58 5.80
C ARG A 359 -0.59 16.92 4.30
N SER A 360 -0.60 15.90 3.44
CA SER A 360 -0.72 16.09 1.99
C SER A 360 -2.03 16.77 1.58
N ILE A 361 -3.13 16.45 2.27
CA ILE A 361 -4.42 17.12 2.04
C ILE A 361 -4.33 18.60 2.44
N ARG A 362 -3.85 18.90 3.65
CA ARG A 362 -3.71 20.27 4.16
C ARG A 362 -2.78 21.13 3.28
N GLU A 363 -1.77 20.54 2.66
CA GLU A 363 -0.88 21.23 1.72
C GLU A 363 -1.54 21.51 0.36
N ALA A 364 -2.57 20.74 0.00
CA ALA A 364 -3.30 20.87 -1.25
C ALA A 364 -4.52 21.79 -1.14
N GLU A 365 -5.04 22.05 0.06
CA GLU A 365 -6.14 23.00 0.37
C GLU A 365 -5.65 24.43 0.47
#